data_84afa29e0e515d0d2a05365ebad4dab3
#
_entry.id   84afa29e0e515d0d2a05365ebad4dab3
#
_cell.length_a   1.000
_cell.length_b   1.000
_cell.length_c   1.000
_cell.angle_alpha   90.00
_cell.angle_beta   90.00
_cell.angle_gamma   90.00
#
_symmetry.space_group_name_H-M   'P 1'
#
loop_
_entity.id
_entity.type
_entity.pdbx_description
1 polymer ?
#
loop_
_entity_poly.entity_id
_entity_poly.type
_entity_poly.pdbx_seq_one_letter_code
_entity_poly.pdbx_strand_id
1 'polypeptide(L)'
;MLKNFLNSIIKKDGFILETSDKKNYIIGKPIKKIPVKFKLKNKSIEYKMLLFPDFYFGKGYTDGDIVIENGTISDILDIALKNIGRKDISRFSKTLNKIRGTWRYLTNFNTRKSSRAAVAAHYDIGSADFYKMFIDTKHFQYSCGYWPQKDMTLEDSQESMINHMIKKLNITDKDTVLDIGSGFGGLACAIAEKTRARVDGITLSKVQIEFSKKMARQKKLDNLCQFRLEDYRDTKQKYTKIISKGMLEHVTRKFYKTYFKKIYDILEPQGKALVHTIGSVDGPRDPQAWITTFIFPSGYTPSFSELMPAIENSKLVLGDLEVLPGIHYASTLEEWKKRFIKNKDMV
;
A
#
# COMPACT_ATOMS: atom_id res chain seq x y z
N MET A 1 -8.78 -33.00 9.08
CA MET A 1 -7.47 -32.42 8.82
C MET A 1 -7.44 -30.90 9.14
N LEU A 2 -8.23 -30.06 8.50
CA LEU A 2 -8.24 -28.59 8.70
C LEU A 2 -8.51 -28.19 10.16
N LYS A 3 -9.46 -28.82 10.84
CA LYS A 3 -9.71 -28.62 12.29
C LYS A 3 -8.44 -28.77 13.13
N ASN A 4 -7.69 -29.85 12.94
CA ASN A 4 -6.48 -30.11 13.72
C ASN A 4 -5.37 -29.10 13.42
N PHE A 5 -5.23 -28.73 12.15
CA PHE A 5 -4.32 -27.66 11.70
C PHE A 5 -4.68 -26.33 12.37
N LEU A 6 -5.94 -25.88 12.29
CA LEU A 6 -6.37 -24.64 12.92
C LEU A 6 -6.20 -24.66 14.44
N ASN A 7 -6.55 -25.75 15.10
CA ASN A 7 -6.34 -25.91 16.55
C ASN A 7 -4.86 -25.97 16.95
N SER A 8 -3.96 -26.34 16.05
CA SER A 8 -2.51 -26.26 16.33
C SER A 8 -2.00 -24.82 16.38
N ILE A 9 -2.65 -23.91 15.67
CA ILE A 9 -2.27 -22.51 15.51
C ILE A 9 -3.03 -21.58 16.45
N ILE A 10 -4.36 -21.74 16.53
CA ILE A 10 -5.25 -20.86 17.31
C ILE A 10 -5.30 -21.32 18.76
N LYS A 11 -4.68 -20.56 19.66
CA LYS A 11 -4.58 -20.83 21.11
C LYS A 11 -5.22 -19.72 21.96
N LYS A 12 -5.14 -18.47 21.47
CA LYS A 12 -5.70 -17.28 22.13
C LYS A 12 -6.96 -16.87 21.39
N ASP A 13 -8.11 -16.83 22.11
CA ASP A 13 -9.40 -16.60 21.48
C ASP A 13 -9.79 -17.77 20.55
N GLY A 14 -10.87 -17.65 19.79
CA GLY A 14 -11.31 -18.72 18.91
C GLY A 14 -12.61 -18.42 18.18
N PHE A 15 -13.05 -19.39 17.39
CA PHE A 15 -14.25 -19.31 16.58
C PHE A 15 -14.88 -20.70 16.36
N ILE A 16 -16.08 -20.74 15.81
CA ILE A 16 -16.71 -21.98 15.37
C ILE A 16 -16.38 -22.20 13.90
N LEU A 17 -15.75 -23.32 13.57
CA LEU A 17 -15.57 -23.78 12.20
C LEU A 17 -16.74 -24.67 11.78
N GLU A 18 -17.48 -24.27 10.77
CA GLU A 18 -18.42 -25.15 10.07
C GLU A 18 -17.75 -25.68 8.78
N THR A 19 -17.59 -26.99 8.71
CA THR A 19 -17.05 -27.67 7.54
C THR A 19 -18.12 -27.90 6.46
N SER A 20 -17.70 -28.24 5.26
CA SER A 20 -18.60 -28.43 4.10
C SER A 20 -19.65 -29.52 4.32
N ASP A 21 -19.40 -30.50 5.21
CA ASP A 21 -20.35 -31.53 5.66
C ASP A 21 -21.24 -31.04 6.83
N LYS A 22 -21.28 -29.72 7.06
CA LYS A 22 -22.09 -29.01 8.08
C LYS A 22 -21.78 -29.41 9.53
N LYS A 23 -20.63 -30.00 9.80
CA LYS A 23 -20.16 -30.25 11.15
C LYS A 23 -19.55 -29.01 11.75
N ASN A 24 -19.90 -28.73 13.01
CA ASN A 24 -19.37 -27.60 13.75
C ASN A 24 -18.25 -28.06 14.70
N TYR A 25 -17.16 -27.30 14.71
CA TYR A 25 -16.02 -27.54 15.58
C TYR A 25 -15.60 -26.24 16.26
N ILE A 26 -15.32 -26.31 17.55
CA ILE A 26 -14.72 -25.19 18.28
C ILE A 26 -13.23 -25.20 17.96
N ILE A 27 -12.72 -24.06 17.49
CA ILE A 27 -11.30 -23.81 17.23
C ILE A 27 -10.81 -22.79 18.26
N GLY A 28 -9.76 -23.17 19.00
CA GLY A 28 -9.22 -22.32 20.07
C GLY A 28 -10.16 -22.25 21.30
N LYS A 29 -10.18 -21.09 21.94
CA LYS A 29 -11.03 -20.79 23.12
C LYS A 29 -11.78 -19.48 22.90
N PRO A 30 -12.96 -19.52 22.26
CA PRO A 30 -13.75 -18.32 21.97
C PRO A 30 -14.03 -17.51 23.24
N ILE A 31 -13.78 -16.20 23.19
CA ILE A 31 -14.00 -15.27 24.30
C ILE A 31 -15.40 -14.63 24.21
N LYS A 32 -15.91 -14.43 22.99
CA LYS A 32 -17.23 -13.84 22.77
C LYS A 32 -18.34 -14.80 23.24
N LYS A 33 -19.38 -14.26 23.89
CA LYS A 33 -20.58 -15.03 24.32
C LYS A 33 -21.24 -15.75 23.15
N ILE A 34 -21.29 -15.10 21.98
CA ILE A 34 -21.68 -15.70 20.70
C ILE A 34 -20.43 -15.71 19.83
N PRO A 35 -19.77 -16.87 19.67
CA PRO A 35 -18.54 -16.94 18.86
C PRO A 35 -18.80 -16.65 17.39
N VAL A 36 -17.81 -16.04 16.75
CA VAL A 36 -17.80 -15.88 15.29
C VAL A 36 -17.81 -17.26 14.67
N LYS A 37 -18.59 -17.43 13.60
CA LYS A 37 -18.68 -18.68 12.86
C LYS A 37 -18.04 -18.55 11.51
N PHE A 38 -17.05 -19.40 11.24
CA PHE A 38 -16.29 -19.51 10.01
C PHE A 38 -16.78 -20.73 9.24
N LYS A 39 -17.52 -20.49 8.16
CA LYS A 39 -18.22 -21.52 7.42
C LYS A 39 -17.56 -21.76 6.06
N LEU A 40 -17.31 -23.02 5.73
CA LEU A 40 -16.78 -23.47 4.46
C LEU A 40 -17.86 -24.16 3.62
N LYS A 41 -18.11 -23.67 2.41
CA LYS A 41 -19.21 -24.18 1.58
C LYS A 41 -18.92 -25.50 0.88
N ASN A 42 -17.64 -25.77 0.59
CA ASN A 42 -17.26 -26.96 -0.17
C ASN A 42 -15.93 -27.56 0.30
N LYS A 43 -15.72 -28.84 -0.03
CA LYS A 43 -14.55 -29.61 0.41
C LYS A 43 -13.26 -29.14 -0.27
N SER A 44 -13.37 -28.55 -1.46
CA SER A 44 -12.21 -28.02 -2.18
C SER A 44 -11.55 -26.89 -1.40
N ILE A 45 -12.33 -25.95 -0.84
CA ILE A 45 -11.77 -24.85 -0.05
C ILE A 45 -11.11 -25.34 1.25
N GLU A 46 -11.61 -26.43 1.87
CA GLU A 46 -10.97 -27.03 3.03
C GLU A 46 -9.54 -27.51 2.73
N TYR A 47 -9.34 -28.20 1.61
CA TYR A 47 -8.01 -28.67 1.19
C TYR A 47 -7.11 -27.50 0.75
N LYS A 48 -7.64 -26.57 0.02
CA LYS A 48 -6.90 -25.38 -0.43
C LYS A 48 -6.41 -24.53 0.74
N MET A 49 -7.24 -24.37 1.78
CA MET A 49 -6.89 -23.69 3.03
C MET A 49 -5.78 -24.40 3.81
N LEU A 50 -5.67 -25.74 3.71
CA LEU A 50 -4.57 -26.47 4.31
C LEU A 50 -3.23 -26.27 3.59
N LEU A 51 -3.27 -26.20 2.25
CA LEU A 51 -2.07 -26.09 1.43
C LEU A 51 -1.56 -24.66 1.32
N PHE A 52 -2.46 -23.69 1.10
CA PHE A 52 -2.12 -22.28 0.84
C PHE A 52 -3.08 -21.34 1.57
N PRO A 53 -3.05 -21.32 2.92
CA PRO A 53 -4.01 -20.55 3.72
C PRO A 53 -3.96 -19.04 3.43
N ASP A 54 -2.76 -18.48 3.20
CA ASP A 54 -2.51 -17.06 2.91
C ASP A 54 -3.12 -16.58 1.59
N PHE A 55 -3.34 -17.48 0.64
CA PHE A 55 -4.00 -17.17 -0.63
C PHE A 55 -5.50 -17.49 -0.59
N TYR A 56 -5.83 -18.71 -0.19
CA TYR A 56 -7.22 -19.19 -0.31
C TYR A 56 -8.15 -18.68 0.78
N PHE A 57 -7.64 -18.13 1.89
CA PHE A 57 -8.47 -17.40 2.84
C PHE A 57 -9.11 -16.17 2.17
N GLY A 58 -8.28 -15.28 1.59
CA GLY A 58 -8.80 -14.09 0.90
C GLY A 58 -9.64 -14.44 -0.33
N LYS A 59 -9.12 -15.34 -1.20
CA LYS A 59 -9.86 -15.75 -2.39
C LYS A 59 -11.19 -16.43 -2.06
N GLY A 60 -11.20 -17.37 -1.12
CA GLY A 60 -12.42 -18.08 -0.72
C GLY A 60 -13.46 -17.15 -0.11
N TYR A 61 -13.04 -16.13 0.64
CA TYR A 61 -13.96 -15.10 1.14
C TYR A 61 -14.54 -14.25 0.01
N THR A 62 -13.71 -13.82 -0.93
CA THR A 62 -14.14 -13.01 -2.09
C THR A 62 -15.08 -13.79 -3.01
N ASP A 63 -14.78 -15.06 -3.26
CA ASP A 63 -15.61 -15.94 -4.10
C ASP A 63 -16.90 -16.41 -3.39
N GLY A 64 -17.01 -16.16 -2.07
CA GLY A 64 -18.13 -16.60 -1.25
C GLY A 64 -18.11 -18.09 -0.87
N ASP A 65 -16.98 -18.78 -1.06
CA ASP A 65 -16.74 -20.14 -0.55
C ASP A 65 -16.54 -20.17 0.96
N ILE A 66 -16.11 -19.05 1.51
CA ILE A 66 -15.97 -18.79 2.95
C ILE A 66 -17.01 -17.76 3.35
N VAL A 67 -17.83 -18.08 4.36
CA VAL A 67 -18.86 -17.18 4.90
C VAL A 67 -18.59 -16.97 6.38
N ILE A 68 -18.72 -15.73 6.83
CA ILE A 68 -18.59 -15.36 8.24
C ILE A 68 -19.96 -15.05 8.78
N GLU A 69 -20.34 -15.74 9.85
CA GLU A 69 -21.60 -15.54 10.58
C GLU A 69 -21.29 -15.12 12.02
N ASN A 70 -22.20 -14.40 12.66
CA ASN A 70 -22.05 -13.89 14.05
C ASN A 70 -20.83 -12.99 14.25
N GLY A 71 -20.41 -12.28 13.21
CA GLY A 71 -19.25 -11.39 13.22
C GLY A 71 -18.84 -10.97 11.83
N THR A 72 -17.64 -10.45 11.71
CA THR A 72 -17.07 -9.91 10.48
C THR A 72 -15.77 -10.62 10.11
N ILE A 73 -15.29 -10.40 8.88
CA ILE A 73 -13.97 -10.84 8.46
C ILE A 73 -12.86 -10.27 9.36
N SER A 74 -13.04 -9.04 9.86
CA SER A 74 -12.09 -8.40 10.79
C SER A 74 -11.96 -9.18 12.08
N ASP A 75 -13.04 -9.73 12.63
CA ASP A 75 -12.99 -10.55 13.84
C ASP A 75 -12.13 -11.83 13.64
N ILE A 76 -12.26 -12.48 12.49
CA ILE A 76 -11.44 -13.67 12.16
C ILE A 76 -9.97 -13.28 11.97
N LEU A 77 -9.70 -12.15 11.30
CA LEU A 77 -8.34 -11.64 11.12
C LEU A 77 -7.71 -11.26 12.46
N ASP A 78 -8.44 -10.66 13.38
CA ASP A 78 -7.97 -10.33 14.73
C ASP A 78 -7.59 -11.61 15.52
N ILE A 79 -8.44 -12.64 15.46
CA ILE A 79 -8.14 -13.93 16.08
C ILE A 79 -6.87 -14.53 15.46
N ALA A 80 -6.76 -14.51 14.14
CA ALA A 80 -5.59 -15.03 13.44
C ALA A 80 -4.32 -14.26 13.84
N LEU A 81 -4.35 -12.93 13.82
CA LEU A 81 -3.20 -12.08 14.17
C LEU A 81 -2.75 -12.22 15.63
N LYS A 82 -3.68 -12.36 16.58
CA LYS A 82 -3.36 -12.65 18.00
C LYS A 82 -2.58 -13.94 18.18
N ASN A 83 -2.76 -14.92 17.30
CA ASN A 83 -2.18 -16.23 17.40
C ASN A 83 -0.92 -16.43 16.55
N ILE A 84 -0.96 -15.96 15.31
CA ILE A 84 0.11 -16.15 14.32
C ILE A 84 1.11 -14.97 14.40
N GLY A 85 0.60 -13.78 14.71
CA GLY A 85 1.39 -12.56 14.68
C GLY A 85 1.97 -12.31 13.29
N ARG A 86 3.28 -12.00 13.25
CA ARG A 86 4.03 -11.78 12.01
C ARG A 86 4.80 -13.02 11.53
N LYS A 87 4.56 -14.20 12.12
CA LYS A 87 5.27 -15.45 11.78
C LYS A 87 4.56 -16.20 10.66
N ASP A 88 5.32 -16.96 9.90
CA ASP A 88 4.74 -17.89 8.92
C ASP A 88 3.92 -18.98 9.63
N ILE A 89 2.77 -19.32 9.05
CA ILE A 89 1.80 -20.25 9.66
C ILE A 89 2.35 -21.66 9.80
N SER A 90 3.24 -22.09 8.90
CA SER A 90 3.86 -23.41 8.95
C SER A 90 5.22 -23.44 8.24
N ARG A 91 6.06 -24.45 8.57
CA ARG A 91 7.34 -24.68 7.85
C ARG A 91 7.11 -24.89 6.35
N PHE A 92 6.04 -25.56 6.00
CA PHE A 92 5.66 -25.80 4.60
C PHE A 92 5.30 -24.49 3.87
N SER A 93 4.43 -23.64 4.46
CA SER A 93 4.12 -22.31 3.94
C SER A 93 5.38 -21.46 3.79
N LYS A 94 6.30 -21.53 4.77
CA LYS A 94 7.58 -20.81 4.71
C LYS A 94 8.43 -21.24 3.50
N THR A 95 8.54 -22.54 3.26
CA THR A 95 9.31 -23.08 2.13
C THR A 95 8.68 -22.68 0.79
N LEU A 96 7.36 -22.84 0.66
CA LEU A 96 6.63 -22.43 -0.55
C LEU A 96 6.72 -20.93 -0.79
N ASN A 97 6.58 -20.11 0.25
CA ASN A 97 6.73 -18.66 0.14
C ASN A 97 8.16 -18.28 -0.29
N LYS A 98 9.19 -18.97 0.22
CA LYS A 98 10.57 -18.77 -0.22
C LYS A 98 10.77 -19.13 -1.70
N ILE A 99 10.23 -20.26 -2.15
CA ILE A 99 10.29 -20.68 -3.58
C ILE A 99 9.57 -19.65 -4.45
N ARG A 100 8.35 -19.25 -4.06
CA ARG A 100 7.58 -18.23 -4.77
C ARG A 100 8.30 -16.88 -4.82
N GLY A 101 8.89 -16.47 -3.70
CA GLY A 101 9.65 -15.24 -3.63
C GLY A 101 10.88 -15.25 -4.52
N THR A 102 11.61 -16.36 -4.55
CA THR A 102 12.74 -16.55 -5.46
C THR A 102 12.28 -16.51 -6.92
N TRP A 103 11.19 -17.21 -7.26
CA TRP A 103 10.60 -17.17 -8.60
C TRP A 103 10.17 -15.76 -8.99
N ARG A 104 9.45 -15.06 -8.13
CA ARG A 104 9.08 -13.64 -8.35
C ARG A 104 10.31 -12.76 -8.53
N TYR A 105 11.32 -12.93 -7.70
CA TYR A 105 12.56 -12.19 -7.84
C TYR A 105 13.22 -12.42 -9.20
N LEU A 106 13.23 -13.65 -9.71
CA LEU A 106 13.80 -13.99 -11.01
C LEU A 106 12.96 -13.49 -12.18
N THR A 107 11.63 -13.58 -12.08
CA THR A 107 10.70 -13.32 -13.20
C THR A 107 10.12 -11.90 -13.22
N ASN A 108 10.16 -11.19 -12.08
CA ASN A 108 9.61 -9.83 -12.02
C ASN A 108 10.61 -8.82 -12.59
N PHE A 109 10.52 -8.61 -13.90
CA PHE A 109 11.23 -7.56 -14.61
C PHE A 109 10.34 -6.32 -14.64
N ASN A 110 10.66 -5.34 -13.82
CA ASN A 110 9.98 -4.04 -13.82
C ASN A 110 10.36 -3.24 -15.06
N THR A 111 10.01 -3.77 -16.24
CA THR A 111 10.17 -3.07 -17.51
C THR A 111 9.21 -1.89 -17.59
N ARG A 112 9.47 -0.91 -18.46
CA ARG A 112 8.52 0.21 -18.68
C ARG A 112 7.12 -0.27 -19.06
N LYS A 113 7.03 -1.31 -19.89
CA LYS A 113 5.74 -1.90 -20.29
C LYS A 113 5.04 -2.59 -19.11
N SER A 114 5.74 -3.39 -18.32
CA SER A 114 5.15 -4.08 -17.16
C SER A 114 4.79 -3.10 -16.03
N SER A 115 5.57 -2.04 -15.81
CA SER A 115 5.24 -0.97 -14.85
C SER A 115 3.95 -0.26 -15.24
N ARG A 116 3.80 0.14 -16.51
CA ARG A 116 2.56 0.77 -17.01
C ARG A 116 1.36 -0.15 -16.86
N ALA A 117 1.51 -1.44 -17.23
CA ALA A 117 0.44 -2.42 -17.10
C ALA A 117 0.03 -2.65 -15.63
N ALA A 118 0.98 -2.73 -14.70
CA ALA A 118 0.71 -2.92 -13.28
C ALA A 118 0.01 -1.69 -12.66
N VAL A 119 0.44 -0.48 -13.02
CA VAL A 119 -0.19 0.76 -12.57
C VAL A 119 -1.60 0.88 -13.14
N ALA A 120 -1.79 0.64 -14.44
CA ALA A 120 -3.11 0.66 -15.07
C ALA A 120 -4.05 -0.38 -14.43
N ALA A 121 -3.58 -1.61 -14.21
CA ALA A 121 -4.37 -2.68 -13.58
C ALA A 121 -4.84 -2.34 -12.16
N HIS A 122 -4.14 -1.45 -11.44
CA HIS A 122 -4.52 -1.05 -10.09
C HIS A 122 -5.31 0.26 -10.06
N TYR A 123 -4.86 1.28 -10.79
CA TYR A 123 -5.40 2.64 -10.67
C TYR A 123 -6.44 2.99 -11.74
N ASP A 124 -6.49 2.26 -12.86
CA ASP A 124 -7.48 2.47 -13.90
C ASP A 124 -8.74 1.58 -13.70
N ILE A 125 -8.77 0.77 -12.62
CA ILE A 125 -9.98 0.04 -12.18
C ILE A 125 -10.94 1.06 -11.56
N GLY A 126 -11.98 1.37 -12.30
CA GLY A 126 -12.92 2.43 -11.92
C GLY A 126 -12.40 3.81 -12.29
N SER A 127 -13.30 4.78 -12.34
CA SER A 127 -12.97 6.17 -12.57
C SER A 127 -12.37 6.80 -11.30
N ALA A 128 -11.91 8.04 -11.38
CA ALA A 128 -11.56 8.83 -10.20
C ALA A 128 -12.71 8.87 -9.15
N ASP A 129 -13.96 8.64 -9.59
CA ASP A 129 -15.13 8.64 -8.72
C ASP A 129 -15.14 7.44 -7.77
N PHE A 130 -14.59 6.28 -8.17
CA PHE A 130 -14.41 5.15 -7.25
C PHE A 130 -13.51 5.54 -6.06
N TYR A 131 -12.39 6.22 -6.31
CA TYR A 131 -11.50 6.64 -5.23
C TYR A 131 -12.11 7.74 -4.34
N LYS A 132 -12.93 8.64 -4.91
CA LYS A 132 -13.66 9.67 -4.14
C LYS A 132 -14.54 9.11 -3.05
N MET A 133 -14.99 7.86 -3.20
CA MET A 133 -15.86 7.22 -2.23
C MET A 133 -15.21 7.04 -0.87
N PHE A 134 -13.87 6.94 -0.80
CA PHE A 134 -13.21 6.57 0.43
C PHE A 134 -11.93 7.35 0.77
N ILE A 135 -11.21 7.93 -0.21
CA ILE A 135 -10.04 8.78 0.09
C ILE A 135 -10.47 10.18 0.57
N ASP A 136 -9.51 11.00 0.98
CA ASP A 136 -9.78 12.38 1.36
C ASP A 136 -10.26 13.21 0.16
N THR A 137 -11.21 14.10 0.41
CA THR A 137 -11.85 14.90 -0.64
C THR A 137 -11.09 16.18 -0.95
N LYS A 138 -10.15 16.59 -0.10
CA LYS A 138 -9.40 17.84 -0.22
C LYS A 138 -8.17 17.71 -1.11
N HIS A 139 -7.40 16.65 -0.90
CA HIS A 139 -6.12 16.44 -1.56
C HIS A 139 -6.07 15.18 -2.42
N PHE A 140 -7.10 14.33 -2.38
CA PHE A 140 -7.17 13.07 -3.14
C PHE A 140 -5.95 12.17 -2.93
N GLN A 141 -5.53 12.01 -1.68
CA GLN A 141 -4.38 11.21 -1.32
C GLN A 141 -4.76 9.73 -1.09
N TYR A 142 -4.31 8.86 -1.98
CA TYR A 142 -4.41 7.41 -1.79
C TYR A 142 -3.11 6.88 -1.14
N SER A 143 -2.80 7.38 0.05
CA SER A 143 -1.60 7.03 0.82
C SER A 143 -1.79 7.34 2.30
N CYS A 144 -0.88 6.87 3.14
CA CYS A 144 -0.92 7.08 4.58
C CYS A 144 -1.01 8.57 4.95
N GLY A 145 -1.94 8.93 5.83
CA GLY A 145 -2.00 10.23 6.50
C GLY A 145 -1.04 10.31 7.70
N TYR A 146 -0.75 11.50 8.18
CA TYR A 146 -0.01 11.74 9.41
C TYR A 146 -0.97 12.19 10.52
N TRP A 147 -1.09 11.40 11.58
CA TRP A 147 -2.06 11.56 12.67
C TRP A 147 -1.36 11.93 13.97
N PRO A 148 -0.89 13.17 14.14
CA PRO A 148 -0.24 13.59 15.38
C PRO A 148 -1.20 13.66 16.58
N GLN A 149 -2.50 13.74 16.34
CA GLN A 149 -3.56 13.80 17.36
C GLN A 149 -4.65 12.77 17.06
N LYS A 150 -5.40 12.36 18.12
CA LYS A 150 -6.41 11.29 17.98
C LYS A 150 -7.68 11.71 17.23
N ASP A 151 -8.12 12.98 17.44
CA ASP A 151 -9.44 13.44 16.97
C ASP A 151 -9.36 14.18 15.62
N MET A 152 -8.45 13.74 14.75
CA MET A 152 -8.29 14.31 13.42
C MET A 152 -9.22 13.64 12.41
N THR A 153 -9.64 14.40 11.41
CA THR A 153 -10.29 13.86 10.22
C THR A 153 -9.24 13.27 9.25
N LEU A 154 -9.68 12.50 8.27
CA LEU A 154 -8.81 12.01 7.21
C LEU A 154 -8.18 13.19 6.45
N GLU A 155 -8.95 14.23 6.16
CA GLU A 155 -8.50 15.46 5.52
C GLU A 155 -7.38 16.15 6.32
N ASP A 156 -7.55 16.28 7.63
CA ASP A 156 -6.54 16.87 8.51
C ASP A 156 -5.26 16.05 8.57
N SER A 157 -5.39 14.72 8.55
CA SER A 157 -4.24 13.83 8.55
C SER A 157 -3.43 13.92 7.24
N GLN A 158 -4.11 14.06 6.11
CA GLN A 158 -3.45 14.24 4.81
C GLN A 158 -2.82 15.62 4.70
N GLU A 159 -3.50 16.66 5.18
CA GLU A 159 -2.95 18.02 5.29
C GLU A 159 -1.70 18.04 6.17
N SER A 160 -1.73 17.36 7.32
CA SER A 160 -0.60 17.23 8.24
C SER A 160 0.58 16.51 7.59
N MET A 161 0.34 15.45 6.80
CA MET A 161 1.37 14.75 6.05
C MET A 161 2.01 15.65 5.00
N ILE A 162 1.24 16.42 4.26
CA ILE A 162 1.74 17.36 3.26
C ILE A 162 2.61 18.43 3.93
N ASN A 163 2.12 19.03 5.01
CA ASN A 163 2.88 20.04 5.77
C ASN A 163 4.18 19.48 6.34
N HIS A 164 4.16 18.23 6.82
CA HIS A 164 5.34 17.55 7.31
C HIS A 164 6.40 17.37 6.21
N MET A 165 5.99 16.96 5.01
CA MET A 165 6.89 16.81 3.86
C MET A 165 7.47 18.15 3.40
N ILE A 166 6.63 19.19 3.30
CA ILE A 166 7.07 20.54 2.94
C ILE A 166 8.14 21.04 3.93
N LYS A 167 7.88 20.85 5.23
CA LYS A 167 8.80 21.26 6.29
C LYS A 167 10.12 20.50 6.25
N LYS A 168 10.09 19.16 6.08
CA LYS A 168 11.32 18.34 5.98
C LYS A 168 12.21 18.74 4.81
N LEU A 169 11.61 19.03 3.68
CA LEU A 169 12.35 19.48 2.48
C LEU A 169 12.69 20.96 2.50
N ASN A 170 12.07 21.74 3.38
CA ASN A 170 12.14 23.20 3.39
C ASN A 170 11.83 23.79 2.01
N ILE A 171 10.64 23.48 1.48
CA ILE A 171 10.23 23.92 0.15
C ILE A 171 9.81 25.38 0.20
N THR A 172 10.33 26.17 -0.76
CA THR A 172 10.07 27.60 -0.91
C THR A 172 9.60 27.91 -2.35
N ASP A 173 9.23 29.15 -2.61
CA ASP A 173 8.81 29.65 -3.94
C ASP A 173 9.94 29.61 -5.00
N LYS A 174 11.21 29.48 -4.55
CA LYS A 174 12.39 29.39 -5.43
C LYS A 174 12.65 27.96 -5.92
N ASP A 175 11.95 26.97 -5.34
CA ASP A 175 12.21 25.57 -5.63
C ASP A 175 11.46 25.07 -6.87
N THR A 176 12.10 24.13 -7.57
CA THR A 176 11.50 23.27 -8.55
C THR A 176 11.35 21.88 -7.94
N VAL A 177 10.12 21.38 -7.87
CA VAL A 177 9.79 20.11 -7.20
C VAL A 177 9.35 19.08 -8.22
N LEU A 178 9.87 17.86 -8.12
CA LEU A 178 9.36 16.70 -8.84
C LEU A 178 8.58 15.79 -7.87
N ASP A 179 7.33 15.48 -8.19
CA ASP A 179 6.51 14.48 -7.51
C ASP A 179 6.48 13.18 -8.34
N ILE A 180 7.28 12.19 -7.93
CA ILE A 180 7.38 10.89 -8.60
C ILE A 180 6.25 9.98 -8.13
N GLY A 181 5.33 9.65 -9.03
CA GLY A 181 4.11 8.93 -8.68
C GLY A 181 3.05 9.86 -8.11
N SER A 182 2.82 10.98 -8.79
CA SER A 182 1.96 12.08 -8.32
C SER A 182 0.49 11.71 -8.09
N GLY A 183 0.07 10.50 -8.47
CA GLY A 183 -1.30 10.05 -8.29
C GLY A 183 -2.29 11.03 -8.92
N PHE A 184 -3.33 11.38 -8.19
CA PHE A 184 -4.36 12.36 -8.63
C PHE A 184 -3.90 13.83 -8.55
N GLY A 185 -2.63 14.10 -8.27
CA GLY A 185 -2.04 15.44 -8.30
C GLY A 185 -2.24 16.28 -7.04
N GLY A 186 -2.92 15.75 -6.03
CA GLY A 186 -3.27 16.53 -4.85
C GLY A 186 -2.08 16.98 -4.03
N LEU A 187 -1.02 16.14 -3.90
CA LEU A 187 0.23 16.54 -3.22
C LEU A 187 0.92 17.68 -3.97
N ALA A 188 1.08 17.54 -5.28
CA ALA A 188 1.69 18.57 -6.14
C ALA A 188 0.94 19.91 -6.07
N CYS A 189 -0.39 19.86 -6.19
CA CYS A 189 -1.23 21.08 -6.07
C CYS A 189 -1.13 21.71 -4.68
N ALA A 190 -1.14 20.91 -3.61
CA ALA A 190 -1.04 21.44 -2.26
C ALA A 190 0.33 22.07 -1.96
N ILE A 191 1.42 21.50 -2.47
CA ILE A 191 2.76 22.09 -2.38
C ILE A 191 2.77 23.45 -3.11
N ALA A 192 2.33 23.49 -4.37
CA ALA A 192 2.30 24.72 -5.13
C ALA A 192 1.42 25.81 -4.51
N GLU A 193 0.26 25.43 -3.96
CA GLU A 193 -0.67 26.34 -3.27
C GLU A 193 -0.04 26.98 -2.04
N LYS A 194 0.66 26.16 -1.23
CA LYS A 194 1.25 26.58 0.05
C LYS A 194 2.59 27.31 -0.07
N THR A 195 3.40 26.91 -1.03
CA THR A 195 4.79 27.38 -1.11
C THR A 195 5.06 28.26 -2.32
N ARG A 196 4.16 28.29 -3.30
CA ARG A 196 4.34 28.93 -4.61
C ARG A 196 5.49 28.33 -5.45
N ALA A 197 6.05 27.18 -5.03
CA ALA A 197 7.04 26.41 -5.81
C ALA A 197 6.44 25.93 -7.14
N ARG A 198 7.30 25.74 -8.14
CA ARG A 198 6.92 25.03 -9.38
C ARG A 198 6.97 23.53 -9.13
N VAL A 199 5.91 22.81 -9.46
CA VAL A 199 5.80 21.37 -9.18
C VAL A 199 5.46 20.62 -10.46
N ASP A 200 6.32 19.68 -10.81
CA ASP A 200 6.07 18.71 -11.87
C ASP A 200 5.61 17.39 -11.25
N GLY A 201 4.46 16.90 -11.64
CA GLY A 201 3.95 15.58 -11.26
C GLY A 201 4.08 14.59 -12.41
N ILE A 202 4.62 13.40 -12.13
CA ILE A 202 4.70 12.31 -13.11
C ILE A 202 4.00 11.06 -12.62
N THR A 203 3.24 10.40 -13.50
CA THR A 203 2.58 9.12 -13.23
C THR A 203 2.45 8.30 -14.52
N LEU A 204 2.16 7.01 -14.40
CA LEU A 204 1.93 6.10 -15.51
C LEU A 204 0.44 5.86 -15.83
N SER A 205 -0.49 6.44 -15.04
CA SER A 205 -1.94 6.34 -15.24
C SER A 205 -2.46 7.54 -16.03
N LYS A 206 -3.15 7.26 -17.14
CA LYS A 206 -3.83 8.29 -17.94
C LYS A 206 -4.98 8.95 -17.17
N VAL A 207 -5.74 8.15 -16.42
CA VAL A 207 -6.86 8.63 -15.60
C VAL A 207 -6.37 9.64 -14.56
N GLN A 208 -5.24 9.34 -13.90
CA GLN A 208 -4.64 10.24 -12.92
C GLN A 208 -4.16 11.55 -13.56
N ILE A 209 -3.55 11.51 -14.74
CA ILE A 209 -3.09 12.73 -15.45
C ILE A 209 -4.24 13.66 -15.81
N GLU A 210 -5.32 13.12 -16.35
CA GLU A 210 -6.49 13.93 -16.71
C GLU A 210 -7.11 14.60 -15.49
N PHE A 211 -7.24 13.83 -14.42
CA PHE A 211 -7.75 14.34 -13.16
C PHE A 211 -6.83 15.42 -12.55
N SER A 212 -5.53 15.18 -12.51
CA SER A 212 -4.53 16.11 -11.96
C SER A 212 -4.54 17.46 -12.70
N LYS A 213 -4.58 17.42 -14.03
CA LYS A 213 -4.67 18.63 -14.87
C LYS A 213 -5.96 19.40 -14.62
N LYS A 214 -7.09 18.69 -14.48
CA LYS A 214 -8.37 19.30 -14.14
C LYS A 214 -8.32 19.97 -12.76
N MET A 215 -7.77 19.29 -11.75
CA MET A 215 -7.60 19.81 -10.39
C MET A 215 -6.75 21.08 -10.38
N ALA A 216 -5.59 21.07 -11.08
CA ALA A 216 -4.72 22.24 -11.13
C ALA A 216 -5.42 23.46 -11.72
N ARG A 217 -6.18 23.28 -12.81
CA ARG A 217 -6.99 24.37 -13.42
C ARG A 217 -8.06 24.89 -12.47
N GLN A 218 -8.82 23.99 -11.82
CA GLN A 218 -9.86 24.37 -10.85
C GLN A 218 -9.30 25.17 -9.68
N LYS A 219 -8.08 24.84 -9.24
CA LYS A 219 -7.35 25.56 -8.18
C LYS A 219 -6.58 26.78 -8.71
N LYS A 220 -6.59 27.09 -10.00
CA LYS A 220 -5.80 28.16 -10.63
C LYS A 220 -4.30 28.04 -10.38
N LEU A 221 -3.81 26.81 -10.44
CA LEU A 221 -2.41 26.43 -10.22
C LEU A 221 -1.73 25.84 -11.46
N ASP A 222 -2.37 25.90 -12.62
CA ASP A 222 -1.87 25.36 -13.89
C ASP A 222 -0.59 26.05 -14.40
N ASN A 223 -0.30 27.25 -13.93
CA ASN A 223 0.97 27.94 -14.16
C ASN A 223 2.12 27.45 -13.23
N LEU A 224 1.80 26.79 -12.12
CA LEU A 224 2.76 26.28 -11.15
C LEU A 224 2.88 24.74 -11.20
N CYS A 225 1.80 24.03 -11.54
CA CYS A 225 1.74 22.57 -11.58
C CYS A 225 1.66 22.07 -13.02
N GLN A 226 2.61 21.21 -13.38
CA GLN A 226 2.58 20.49 -14.66
C GLN A 226 2.52 18.99 -14.43
N PHE A 227 1.66 18.30 -15.19
CA PHE A 227 1.50 16.84 -15.04
C PHE A 227 1.81 16.14 -16.36
N ARG A 228 2.68 15.09 -16.28
CA ARG A 228 3.13 14.33 -17.45
C ARG A 228 2.94 12.83 -17.25
N LEU A 229 2.50 12.17 -18.32
CA LEU A 229 2.47 10.71 -18.41
C LEU A 229 3.89 10.21 -18.71
N GLU A 230 4.69 10.04 -17.68
CA GLU A 230 6.12 9.82 -17.81
C GLU A 230 6.61 8.77 -16.78
N ASP A 231 7.51 7.91 -17.23
CA ASP A 231 8.25 7.01 -16.33
C ASP A 231 9.43 7.79 -15.72
N TYR A 232 9.60 7.74 -14.40
CA TYR A 232 10.67 8.44 -13.70
C TYR A 232 12.06 8.17 -14.28
N ARG A 233 12.27 6.99 -14.90
CA ARG A 233 13.53 6.62 -15.56
C ARG A 233 13.84 7.46 -16.79
N ASP A 234 12.82 8.07 -17.40
CA ASP A 234 12.96 8.88 -18.62
C ASP A 234 13.12 10.38 -18.32
N THR A 235 12.87 10.82 -17.07
CA THR A 235 13.05 12.21 -16.63
C THR A 235 14.50 12.67 -16.83
N LYS A 236 14.68 13.79 -17.52
CA LYS A 236 16.02 14.36 -17.81
C LYS A 236 16.25 15.68 -17.07
N GLN A 237 15.20 16.42 -16.79
CA GLN A 237 15.26 17.69 -16.07
C GLN A 237 15.75 17.47 -14.64
N LYS A 238 16.49 18.44 -14.12
CA LYS A 238 16.93 18.48 -12.73
C LYS A 238 15.97 19.29 -11.86
N TYR A 239 15.93 18.95 -10.57
CA TYR A 239 15.03 19.55 -9.60
C TYR A 239 15.77 19.86 -8.31
N THR A 240 15.39 20.95 -7.63
CA THR A 240 15.92 21.28 -6.31
C THR A 240 15.35 20.40 -5.21
N LYS A 241 14.12 19.91 -5.41
CA LYS A 241 13.43 18.99 -4.51
C LYS A 241 12.77 17.84 -5.26
N ILE A 242 12.85 16.64 -4.70
CA ILE A 242 12.17 15.46 -5.24
C ILE A 242 11.35 14.84 -4.12
N ILE A 243 10.08 14.52 -4.40
CA ILE A 243 9.20 13.76 -3.51
C ILE A 243 8.76 12.49 -4.24
N SER A 244 8.72 11.40 -3.50
CA SER A 244 8.12 10.14 -3.95
C SER A 244 7.37 9.52 -2.79
N LYS A 245 6.03 9.55 -2.85
CA LYS A 245 5.14 9.09 -1.77
C LYS A 245 4.33 7.88 -2.22
N GLY A 246 4.53 6.71 -1.58
CA GLY A 246 3.78 5.49 -1.89
C GLY A 246 4.06 4.92 -3.29
N MET A 247 5.24 5.18 -3.83
CA MET A 247 5.63 4.73 -5.18
C MET A 247 6.71 3.63 -5.13
N LEU A 248 7.58 3.66 -4.12
CA LEU A 248 8.70 2.72 -4.01
C LEU A 248 8.20 1.27 -3.87
N GLU A 249 7.01 1.06 -3.36
CA GLU A 249 6.32 -0.23 -3.28
C GLU A 249 6.08 -0.86 -4.67
N HIS A 250 6.00 -0.04 -5.71
CA HIS A 250 5.87 -0.47 -7.11
C HIS A 250 7.22 -0.66 -7.81
N VAL A 251 8.32 -0.25 -7.15
CA VAL A 251 9.69 -0.51 -7.61
C VAL A 251 10.15 -1.83 -6.99
N THR A 252 10.31 -2.87 -7.80
CA THR A 252 10.79 -4.15 -7.27
C THR A 252 12.22 -4.02 -6.74
N ARG A 253 12.58 -4.80 -5.72
CA ARG A 253 13.89 -4.71 -5.04
C ARG A 253 15.11 -4.77 -5.97
N LYS A 254 15.00 -5.46 -7.12
CA LYS A 254 16.04 -5.46 -8.15
C LYS A 254 16.40 -4.07 -8.68
N PHE A 255 15.44 -3.15 -8.64
CA PHE A 255 15.56 -1.83 -9.24
C PHE A 255 15.75 -0.70 -8.22
N TYR A 256 15.87 -1.00 -6.92
CA TYR A 256 16.13 0.05 -5.91
C TYR A 256 17.41 0.82 -6.20
N LYS A 257 18.48 0.12 -6.60
CA LYS A 257 19.74 0.78 -7.00
C LYS A 257 19.53 1.73 -8.20
N THR A 258 18.79 1.30 -9.20
CA THR A 258 18.44 2.13 -10.38
C THR A 258 17.57 3.32 -9.99
N TYR A 259 16.63 3.11 -9.07
CA TYR A 259 15.73 4.14 -8.58
C TYR A 259 16.48 5.24 -7.82
N PHE A 260 17.28 4.89 -6.82
CA PHE A 260 18.03 5.90 -6.06
C PHE A 260 19.13 6.56 -6.90
N LYS A 261 19.77 5.81 -7.80
CA LYS A 261 20.71 6.41 -8.76
C LYS A 261 20.00 7.43 -9.65
N LYS A 262 18.79 7.14 -10.12
CA LYS A 262 18.03 8.07 -10.94
C LYS A 262 17.65 9.33 -10.15
N ILE A 263 17.24 9.21 -8.89
CA ILE A 263 17.02 10.37 -8.02
C ILE A 263 18.28 11.22 -7.93
N TYR A 264 19.44 10.60 -7.70
CA TYR A 264 20.72 11.32 -7.68
C TYR A 264 21.00 12.07 -8.99
N ASP A 265 20.77 11.41 -10.13
CA ASP A 265 21.09 11.96 -11.46
C ASP A 265 20.24 13.20 -11.82
N ILE A 266 18.99 13.26 -11.30
CA ILE A 266 18.05 14.36 -11.58
C ILE A 266 17.89 15.35 -10.42
N LEU A 267 18.62 15.16 -9.32
CA LEU A 267 18.65 16.10 -8.22
C LEU A 267 19.74 17.16 -8.50
N GLU A 268 19.42 18.43 -8.23
CA GLU A 268 20.39 19.52 -8.29
C GLU A 268 21.46 19.38 -7.19
N PRO A 269 22.66 19.92 -7.36
CA PRO A 269 23.64 20.01 -6.28
C PRO A 269 22.99 20.66 -5.05
N GLN A 270 23.17 20.07 -3.85
CA GLN A 270 22.52 20.48 -2.60
C GLN A 270 20.99 20.34 -2.57
N GLY A 271 20.38 19.79 -3.63
CA GLY A 271 18.97 19.43 -3.63
C GLY A 271 18.64 18.37 -2.57
N LYS A 272 17.34 18.24 -2.24
CA LYS A 272 16.88 17.26 -1.26
C LYS A 272 15.79 16.36 -1.87
N ALA A 273 15.89 15.06 -1.58
CA ALA A 273 14.86 14.10 -1.96
C ALA A 273 14.21 13.49 -0.71
N LEU A 274 12.89 13.33 -0.73
CA LEU A 274 12.11 12.65 0.29
C LEU A 274 11.41 11.45 -0.34
N VAL A 275 11.70 10.26 0.16
CA VAL A 275 11.04 9.02 -0.25
C VAL A 275 10.24 8.49 0.92
N HIS A 276 8.91 8.47 0.77
CA HIS A 276 7.99 7.90 1.75
C HIS A 276 7.44 6.58 1.22
N THR A 277 7.57 5.52 2.00
CA THR A 277 7.13 4.18 1.61
C THR A 277 6.63 3.39 2.81
N ILE A 278 5.78 2.40 2.58
CA ILE A 278 5.49 1.37 3.57
C ILE A 278 6.76 0.53 3.73
N GLY A 279 7.27 0.41 4.96
CA GLY A 279 8.48 -0.33 5.26
C GLY A 279 8.24 -1.55 6.15
N SER A 280 9.09 -2.57 6.02
CA SER A 280 9.15 -3.72 6.93
C SER A 280 10.32 -3.55 7.91
N VAL A 281 10.03 -3.65 9.21
CA VAL A 281 11.06 -3.64 10.26
C VAL A 281 11.62 -5.04 10.55
N ASP A 282 10.95 -6.09 10.08
CA ASP A 282 11.30 -7.49 10.37
C ASP A 282 12.25 -8.12 9.32
N GLY A 283 12.83 -7.30 8.44
CA GLY A 283 13.66 -7.75 7.31
C GLY A 283 12.84 -8.11 6.07
N PRO A 284 13.53 -8.60 5.01
CA PRO A 284 12.89 -8.90 3.74
C PRO A 284 11.85 -10.01 3.84
N ARG A 285 10.65 -9.75 3.32
CA ARG A 285 9.55 -10.72 3.23
C ARG A 285 8.83 -10.59 1.91
N ASP A 286 8.46 -11.73 1.33
CA ASP A 286 7.59 -11.72 0.17
C ASP A 286 6.16 -11.35 0.59
N PRO A 287 5.49 -10.47 -0.17
CA PRO A 287 4.13 -10.11 0.10
C PRO A 287 3.19 -11.30 -0.11
N GLN A 288 2.06 -11.28 0.58
CA GLN A 288 1.06 -12.34 0.48
C GLN A 288 0.57 -12.52 -0.97
N ALA A 289 0.38 -13.78 -1.37
CA ALA A 289 -0.01 -14.13 -2.74
C ALA A 289 -1.34 -13.49 -3.15
N TRP A 290 -2.31 -13.42 -2.25
CA TRP A 290 -3.61 -12.81 -2.53
C TRP A 290 -3.46 -11.31 -2.83
N ILE A 291 -2.70 -10.58 -2.00
CA ILE A 291 -2.44 -9.14 -2.20
C ILE A 291 -1.80 -8.89 -3.57
N THR A 292 -0.76 -9.67 -3.91
CA THR A 292 -0.05 -9.47 -5.18
C THR A 292 -0.77 -9.99 -6.41
N THR A 293 -1.81 -10.81 -6.22
CA THR A 293 -2.63 -11.29 -7.34
C THR A 293 -3.78 -10.33 -7.63
N PHE A 294 -4.44 -9.80 -6.60
CA PHE A 294 -5.72 -9.12 -6.75
C PHE A 294 -5.68 -7.62 -6.41
N ILE A 295 -4.74 -7.17 -5.56
CA ILE A 295 -4.73 -5.79 -5.06
C ILE A 295 -3.56 -5.01 -5.66
N PHE A 296 -2.32 -5.44 -5.42
CA PHE A 296 -1.11 -4.77 -5.88
C PHE A 296 -0.22 -5.70 -6.70
N PRO A 297 -0.51 -5.88 -8.01
CA PRO A 297 0.37 -6.62 -8.89
C PRO A 297 1.78 -6.00 -8.86
N SER A 298 2.79 -6.81 -8.64
CA SER A 298 4.19 -6.37 -8.45
C SER A 298 4.50 -5.60 -7.16
N GLY A 299 3.52 -5.35 -6.28
CA GLY A 299 3.73 -4.67 -5.00
C GLY A 299 4.75 -5.38 -4.12
N TYR A 300 5.62 -4.60 -3.47
CA TYR A 300 6.62 -5.09 -2.53
C TYR A 300 6.82 -4.09 -1.39
N THR A 301 6.86 -4.60 -0.16
CA THR A 301 7.15 -3.78 1.01
C THR A 301 8.63 -3.91 1.36
N PRO A 302 9.45 -2.88 1.12
CA PRO A 302 10.88 -2.96 1.35
C PRO A 302 11.24 -3.02 2.84
N SER A 303 12.37 -3.63 3.15
CA SER A 303 13.01 -3.55 4.45
C SER A 303 14.21 -2.59 4.42
N PHE A 304 14.63 -2.10 5.59
CA PHE A 304 15.80 -1.25 5.69
C PHE A 304 17.06 -1.92 5.13
N SER A 305 17.25 -3.21 5.38
CA SER A 305 18.40 -3.97 4.87
C SER A 305 18.46 -4.08 3.35
N GLU A 306 17.36 -3.79 2.65
CA GLU A 306 17.32 -3.74 1.19
C GLU A 306 17.49 -2.31 0.65
N LEU A 307 17.02 -1.31 1.39
CA LEU A 307 17.09 0.09 0.97
C LEU A 307 18.44 0.72 1.22
N MET A 308 19.03 0.49 2.42
CA MET A 308 20.28 1.14 2.79
C MET A 308 21.42 0.89 1.78
N PRO A 309 21.72 -0.35 1.35
CA PRO A 309 22.74 -0.58 0.35
C PRO A 309 22.45 0.10 -1.01
N ALA A 310 21.17 0.24 -1.35
CA ALA A 310 20.78 0.90 -2.60
C ALA A 310 20.98 2.42 -2.53
N ILE A 311 20.73 3.03 -1.36
CA ILE A 311 20.99 4.46 -1.09
C ILE A 311 22.49 4.74 -1.09
N GLU A 312 23.27 3.99 -0.31
CA GLU A 312 24.71 4.14 -0.21
C GLU A 312 25.41 4.05 -1.58
N ASN A 313 24.99 3.10 -2.43
CA ASN A 313 25.54 2.92 -3.78
C ASN A 313 25.06 3.97 -4.79
N SER A 314 24.13 4.86 -4.44
CA SER A 314 23.57 5.86 -5.35
C SER A 314 24.31 7.20 -5.34
N LYS A 315 25.25 7.39 -4.41
CA LYS A 315 25.93 8.66 -4.09
C LYS A 315 25.04 9.69 -3.38
N LEU A 316 23.82 9.34 -3.02
CA LEU A 316 22.98 10.15 -2.12
C LEU A 316 23.50 10.02 -0.68
N VAL A 317 23.42 11.11 0.06
CA VAL A 317 23.69 11.11 1.50
C VAL A 317 22.37 11.02 2.24
N LEU A 318 22.22 10.02 3.12
CA LEU A 318 21.07 9.91 3.98
C LEU A 318 21.13 10.99 5.06
N GLY A 319 20.30 12.02 4.93
CA GLY A 319 20.26 13.14 5.89
C GLY A 319 19.27 12.93 7.04
N ASP A 320 18.22 12.15 6.83
CA ASP A 320 17.18 11.88 7.83
C ASP A 320 16.47 10.56 7.54
N LEU A 321 16.12 9.83 8.59
CA LEU A 321 15.32 8.61 8.54
C LEU A 321 14.27 8.64 9.64
N GLU A 322 13.01 8.73 9.27
CA GLU A 322 11.89 8.73 10.20
C GLU A 322 11.04 7.47 10.00
N VAL A 323 10.76 6.79 11.10
CA VAL A 323 9.84 5.66 11.13
C VAL A 323 8.52 6.12 11.72
N LEU A 324 7.51 6.29 10.90
CA LEU A 324 6.17 6.61 11.35
C LEU A 324 5.53 5.39 12.03
N PRO A 325 4.98 5.53 13.24
CA PRO A 325 4.26 4.45 13.92
C PRO A 325 3.14 3.88 13.06
N GLY A 326 2.97 2.56 13.10
CA GLY A 326 1.93 1.86 12.31
C GLY A 326 0.50 2.33 12.56
N ILE A 327 0.26 3.01 13.68
CA ILE A 327 -1.06 3.58 14.00
C ILE A 327 -1.50 4.62 12.96
N HIS A 328 -0.59 5.38 12.35
CA HIS A 328 -0.93 6.33 11.29
C HIS A 328 -1.57 5.63 10.09
N TYR A 329 -1.00 4.50 9.69
CA TYR A 329 -1.56 3.73 8.56
C TYR A 329 -2.85 3.01 8.97
N ALA A 330 -2.91 2.46 10.18
CA ALA A 330 -4.11 1.82 10.71
C ALA A 330 -5.30 2.80 10.75
N SER A 331 -5.10 4.02 11.26
CA SER A 331 -6.12 5.06 11.29
C SER A 331 -6.58 5.47 9.89
N THR A 332 -5.64 5.59 8.95
CA THR A 332 -5.96 5.89 7.54
C THR A 332 -6.84 4.81 6.92
N LEU A 333 -6.47 3.53 7.11
CA LEU A 333 -7.24 2.39 6.59
C LEU A 333 -8.63 2.27 7.23
N GLU A 334 -8.75 2.58 8.52
CA GLU A 334 -10.04 2.55 9.22
C GLU A 334 -10.98 3.63 8.68
N GLU A 335 -10.48 4.85 8.42
CA GLU A 335 -11.27 5.92 7.80
C GLU A 335 -11.66 5.58 6.35
N TRP A 336 -10.76 4.99 5.56
CA TRP A 336 -11.11 4.50 4.21
C TRP A 336 -12.20 3.43 4.27
N LYS A 337 -12.08 2.47 5.19
CA LYS A 337 -13.09 1.42 5.39
C LYS A 337 -14.46 2.00 5.77
N LYS A 338 -14.51 2.92 6.74
CA LYS A 338 -15.76 3.58 7.17
C LYS A 338 -16.43 4.29 6.00
N ARG A 339 -15.67 5.07 5.23
CA ARG A 339 -16.18 5.80 4.07
C ARG A 339 -16.63 4.87 2.97
N PHE A 340 -15.85 3.83 2.66
CA PHE A 340 -16.21 2.83 1.66
C PHE A 340 -17.53 2.11 2.02
N ILE A 341 -17.65 1.64 3.25
CA ILE A 341 -18.87 0.96 3.72
C ILE A 341 -20.09 1.89 3.63
N LYS A 342 -19.92 3.19 3.98
CA LYS A 342 -21.00 4.18 3.86
C LYS A 342 -21.46 4.39 2.43
N ASN A 343 -20.57 4.29 1.46
CA ASN A 343 -20.81 4.60 0.06
C ASN A 343 -20.88 3.34 -0.84
N LYS A 344 -20.87 2.13 -0.28
CA LYS A 344 -20.78 0.86 -1.03
C LYS A 344 -21.89 0.65 -2.06
N ASP A 345 -23.07 1.22 -1.84
CA ASP A 345 -24.22 1.09 -2.73
C ASP A 345 -24.12 1.99 -3.98
N MET A 346 -23.01 2.75 -4.09
CA MET A 346 -22.69 3.57 -5.27
C MET A 346 -21.84 2.82 -6.30
N VAL A 347 -21.44 1.56 -6.05
CA VAL A 347 -20.56 0.74 -6.91
C VAL A 347 -21.33 -0.18 -7.84
#